data_c397d3104e652594bc55bbd14fab3eb2
#
_entry.id   c397d3104e652594bc55bbd14fab3eb2
#
_cell.length_a   1.000
_cell.length_b   1.000
_cell.length_c   1.000
_cell.angle_alpha   90.00
_cell.angle_beta   90.00
_cell.angle_gamma   90.00
#
_symmetry.space_group_name_H-M   'P 1'
#
loop_
_entity.id
_entity.type
_entity.pdbx_description
1 polymer ?
#
loop_
_entity_poly.entity_id
_entity_poly.type
_entity_poly.pdbx_seq_one_letter_code
_entity_poly.pdbx_strand_id
1 'polypeptide(L)'
;IIYSTHSTHISEVSNVQNMNILGKIGDRCDAYQPTTGLRAEEINNIQRYLDAVRSNLLFAKSVILVEGDAEEILIPILVKTVLGISLDELGISLINIRSTGFQNVAILFHDKRICKRCSIVTDYDKSIIDTTPQPNDDNALCRRKNKYKNSQERGDIRKKKLESLCNNNRWISPFFAQYTFEIDFVMAGNADKVIGLIPDIYNDDKIKTKAESDLKSADVAQYGKRI
;
A
#
# COMPACT_ATOMS: atom_id res chain seq x y z
N ILE A 1 -21.60 -25.60 -17.51
CA ILE A 1 -21.43 -26.08 -16.15
C ILE A 1 -21.33 -24.87 -15.27
N ILE A 2 -22.10 -24.81 -14.17
CA ILE A 2 -22.04 -23.77 -13.14
C ILE A 2 -21.50 -24.45 -11.87
N TYR A 3 -20.55 -23.81 -11.21
CA TYR A 3 -20.02 -24.28 -9.92
C TYR A 3 -19.90 -23.13 -8.93
N SER A 4 -20.01 -23.43 -7.64
CA SER A 4 -19.81 -22.49 -6.53
C SER A 4 -18.57 -22.90 -5.75
N THR A 5 -17.74 -21.96 -5.36
CA THR A 5 -16.48 -22.23 -4.68
C THR A 5 -16.05 -21.07 -3.79
N HIS A 6 -15.22 -21.36 -2.79
CA HIS A 6 -14.43 -20.39 -2.00
C HIS A 6 -12.93 -20.59 -2.25
N SER A 7 -12.55 -21.38 -3.25
CA SER A 7 -11.15 -21.62 -3.57
C SER A 7 -10.55 -20.47 -4.36
N THR A 8 -9.48 -19.87 -3.83
CA THR A 8 -8.69 -18.83 -4.52
C THR A 8 -8.03 -19.38 -5.78
N HIS A 9 -7.57 -20.64 -5.77
CA HIS A 9 -6.98 -21.30 -6.94
C HIS A 9 -7.96 -21.49 -8.09
N ILE A 10 -9.21 -21.82 -7.78
CA ILE A 10 -10.24 -21.89 -8.83
C ILE A 10 -10.53 -20.49 -9.37
N SER A 11 -10.55 -19.48 -8.51
CA SER A 11 -10.76 -18.09 -8.92
C SER A 11 -9.62 -17.57 -9.81
N GLU A 12 -8.38 -17.96 -9.54
CA GLU A 12 -7.21 -17.62 -10.35
C GLU A 12 -7.31 -18.12 -11.79
N VAL A 13 -7.70 -19.37 -11.99
CA VAL A 13 -7.78 -19.99 -13.32
C VAL A 13 -9.08 -19.69 -14.05
N SER A 14 -10.04 -19.09 -13.35
CA SER A 14 -11.33 -18.71 -13.94
C SER A 14 -11.24 -17.36 -14.62
N ASN A 15 -11.97 -17.21 -15.75
CA ASN A 15 -12.07 -15.91 -16.39
C ASN A 15 -12.95 -14.99 -15.53
N VAL A 16 -12.42 -13.83 -15.15
CA VAL A 16 -13.10 -12.84 -14.28
C VAL A 16 -14.43 -12.35 -14.89
N GLN A 17 -14.57 -12.38 -16.22
CA GLN A 17 -15.81 -12.02 -16.91
C GLN A 17 -16.95 -13.03 -16.66
N ASN A 18 -16.59 -14.27 -16.32
CA ASN A 18 -17.56 -15.35 -16.09
C ASN A 18 -17.84 -15.57 -14.60
N MET A 19 -17.27 -14.74 -13.73
CA MET A 19 -17.48 -14.83 -12.28
C MET A 19 -18.66 -13.99 -11.84
N ASN A 20 -19.43 -14.53 -10.89
CA ASN A 20 -20.33 -13.75 -10.06
C ASN A 20 -19.90 -13.93 -8.60
N ILE A 21 -19.73 -12.82 -7.88
CA ILE A 21 -19.36 -12.82 -6.48
C ILE A 21 -20.62 -12.64 -5.66
N LEU A 22 -20.89 -13.62 -4.80
CA LEU A 22 -22.00 -13.50 -3.86
C LEU A 22 -21.53 -12.73 -2.63
N GLY A 23 -22.24 -11.69 -2.27
CA GLY A 23 -21.95 -10.86 -1.12
C GLY A 23 -23.19 -10.47 -0.35
N LYS A 24 -23.00 -10.09 0.92
CA LYS A 24 -24.08 -9.63 1.78
C LYS A 24 -23.99 -8.11 1.94
N ILE A 25 -25.12 -7.40 1.67
CA ILE A 25 -25.28 -6.00 2.00
C ILE A 25 -26.48 -5.87 2.94
N GLY A 26 -26.20 -5.49 4.20
CA GLY A 26 -27.22 -5.54 5.24
C GLY A 26 -27.79 -6.96 5.38
N ASP A 27 -29.09 -7.11 5.22
CA ASP A 27 -29.78 -8.40 5.33
C ASP A 27 -30.03 -9.11 3.99
N ARG A 28 -29.58 -8.54 2.88
CA ARG A 28 -29.74 -9.13 1.54
C ARG A 28 -28.44 -9.73 1.03
N CYS A 29 -28.57 -10.84 0.29
CA CYS A 29 -27.50 -11.41 -0.51
C CYS A 29 -27.67 -10.89 -1.94
N ASP A 30 -26.60 -10.32 -2.48
CA ASP A 30 -26.52 -9.83 -3.85
C ASP A 30 -25.43 -10.55 -4.63
N ALA A 31 -25.60 -10.62 -5.95
CA ALA A 31 -24.59 -11.14 -6.87
C ALA A 31 -23.93 -9.97 -7.60
N TYR A 32 -22.61 -9.92 -7.55
CA TYR A 32 -21.81 -8.89 -8.18
C TYR A 32 -21.02 -9.45 -9.34
N GLN A 33 -21.10 -8.82 -10.50
CA GLN A 33 -20.25 -9.14 -11.64
C GLN A 33 -19.05 -8.18 -11.67
N PRO A 34 -17.81 -8.69 -11.42
CA PRO A 34 -16.63 -7.84 -11.18
C PRO A 34 -16.26 -6.92 -12.34
N THR A 35 -16.63 -7.30 -13.56
CA THR A 35 -16.24 -6.59 -14.77
C THR A 35 -17.32 -5.66 -15.34
N THR A 36 -18.43 -5.47 -14.62
CA THR A 36 -19.53 -4.62 -15.09
C THR A 36 -19.06 -3.21 -15.43
N GLY A 37 -19.24 -2.82 -16.69
CA GLY A 37 -18.92 -1.48 -17.20
C GLY A 37 -17.42 -1.20 -17.37
N LEU A 38 -16.56 -2.22 -17.31
CA LEU A 38 -15.14 -2.10 -17.60
C LEU A 38 -14.82 -2.31 -19.06
N ARG A 39 -13.76 -1.65 -19.52
CA ARG A 39 -13.20 -1.83 -20.88
C ARG A 39 -12.37 -3.12 -20.94
N ALA A 40 -12.18 -3.68 -22.13
CA ALA A 40 -11.41 -4.90 -22.34
C ALA A 40 -9.98 -4.83 -21.77
N GLU A 41 -9.32 -3.67 -21.89
CA GLU A 41 -7.98 -3.45 -21.32
C GLU A 41 -7.98 -3.53 -19.79
N GLU A 42 -8.96 -2.92 -19.12
CA GLU A 42 -9.11 -2.96 -17.66
C GLU A 42 -9.38 -4.38 -17.17
N ILE A 43 -10.21 -5.12 -17.91
CA ILE A 43 -10.50 -6.54 -17.59
C ILE A 43 -9.23 -7.39 -17.70
N ASN A 44 -8.45 -7.22 -18.77
CA ASN A 44 -7.19 -7.93 -18.97
C ASN A 44 -6.17 -7.61 -17.84
N ASN A 45 -6.13 -6.36 -17.40
CA ASN A 45 -5.27 -5.95 -16.28
C ASN A 45 -5.71 -6.64 -14.99
N ILE A 46 -7.02 -6.62 -14.68
CA ILE A 46 -7.57 -7.31 -13.51
C ILE A 46 -7.23 -8.80 -13.54
N GLN A 47 -7.43 -9.46 -14.67
CA GLN A 47 -7.16 -10.90 -14.83
C GLN A 47 -5.71 -11.25 -14.49
N ARG A 48 -4.75 -10.40 -14.87
CA ARG A 48 -3.33 -10.58 -14.54
C ARG A 48 -3.02 -10.41 -13.05
N TYR A 49 -3.79 -9.57 -12.33
CA TYR A 49 -3.60 -9.31 -10.91
C TYR A 49 -4.32 -10.31 -10.00
N LEU A 50 -5.31 -11.04 -10.50
CA LEU A 50 -6.05 -12.05 -9.77
C LEU A 50 -5.33 -13.40 -9.82
N ASP A 51 -4.12 -13.46 -9.26
CA ASP A 51 -3.46 -14.73 -8.96
C ASP A 51 -4.01 -15.33 -7.63
N ALA A 52 -3.55 -16.53 -7.26
CA ALA A 52 -4.06 -17.26 -6.10
C ALA A 52 -4.01 -16.45 -4.79
N VAL A 53 -2.96 -15.65 -4.58
CA VAL A 53 -2.79 -14.85 -3.36
C VAL A 53 -3.73 -13.64 -3.38
N ARG A 54 -3.76 -12.92 -4.50
CA ARG A 54 -4.57 -11.70 -4.64
C ARG A 54 -6.05 -12.01 -4.79
N SER A 55 -6.42 -13.19 -5.25
CA SER A 55 -7.82 -13.64 -5.33
C SER A 55 -8.52 -13.70 -3.97
N ASN A 56 -7.79 -13.70 -2.85
CA ASN A 56 -8.35 -13.56 -1.50
C ASN A 56 -9.21 -12.31 -1.35
N LEU A 57 -8.95 -11.23 -2.09
CA LEU A 57 -9.77 -10.03 -2.08
C LEU A 57 -11.24 -10.28 -2.44
N LEU A 58 -11.52 -11.33 -3.23
CA LEU A 58 -12.87 -11.66 -3.66
C LEU A 58 -13.71 -12.22 -2.50
N PHE A 59 -13.07 -12.85 -1.52
CA PHE A 59 -13.73 -13.54 -0.39
C PHE A 59 -13.72 -12.70 0.90
N ALA A 60 -12.80 -11.76 1.04
CA ALA A 60 -12.70 -10.90 2.21
C ALA A 60 -13.95 -10.01 2.42
N LYS A 61 -14.21 -9.60 3.66
CA LYS A 61 -15.26 -8.60 3.99
C LYS A 61 -14.82 -7.19 3.57
N SER A 62 -13.55 -6.89 3.71
CA SER A 62 -12.89 -5.66 3.24
C SER A 62 -11.42 -5.93 2.91
N VAL A 63 -10.79 -5.00 2.22
CA VAL A 63 -9.45 -5.18 1.69
C VAL A 63 -8.58 -3.98 2.03
N ILE A 64 -7.31 -4.24 2.36
CA ILE A 64 -6.26 -3.25 2.44
C ILE A 64 -5.26 -3.56 1.32
N LEU A 65 -5.03 -2.63 0.42
CA LEU A 65 -4.00 -2.71 -0.60
C LEU A 65 -2.77 -1.95 -0.13
N VAL A 66 -1.60 -2.58 -0.20
CA VAL A 66 -0.32 -1.98 0.17
C VAL A 66 0.68 -2.04 -0.98
N GLU A 67 1.70 -1.20 -0.93
CA GLU A 67 2.69 -1.06 -2.01
C GLU A 67 3.82 -2.08 -1.88
N GLY A 68 4.27 -2.37 -0.66
CA GLY A 68 5.49 -3.14 -0.40
C GLY A 68 5.39 -4.16 0.73
N ASP A 69 6.52 -4.85 0.92
CA ASP A 69 6.64 -5.93 1.90
C ASP A 69 6.68 -5.40 3.34
N ALA A 70 7.15 -4.17 3.55
CA ALA A 70 7.19 -3.56 4.88
C ALA A 70 5.78 -3.40 5.46
N GLU A 71 4.87 -2.83 4.70
CA GLU A 71 3.48 -2.67 5.09
C GLU A 71 2.77 -4.02 5.23
N GLU A 72 3.06 -4.98 4.32
CA GLU A 72 2.49 -6.33 4.38
C GLU A 72 2.82 -7.04 5.68
N ILE A 73 4.05 -6.88 6.19
CA ILE A 73 4.52 -7.50 7.42
C ILE A 73 4.06 -6.71 8.66
N LEU A 74 4.23 -5.39 8.65
CA LEU A 74 4.08 -4.58 9.85
C LEU A 74 2.63 -4.19 10.15
N ILE A 75 1.79 -3.92 9.15
CA ILE A 75 0.41 -3.49 9.39
C ILE A 75 -0.40 -4.53 10.19
N PRO A 76 -0.36 -5.85 9.89
CA PRO A 76 -1.07 -6.84 10.71
C PRO A 76 -0.61 -6.85 12.16
N ILE A 77 0.70 -6.72 12.40
CA ILE A 77 1.29 -6.68 13.73
C ILE A 77 0.85 -5.42 14.48
N LEU A 78 0.91 -4.25 13.83
CA LEU A 78 0.48 -2.98 14.41
C LEU A 78 -1.00 -3.00 14.77
N VAL A 79 -1.86 -3.49 13.88
CA VAL A 79 -3.30 -3.63 14.14
C VAL A 79 -3.54 -4.53 15.35
N LYS A 80 -2.90 -5.70 15.42
CA LYS A 80 -3.03 -6.62 16.55
C LYS A 80 -2.54 -5.99 17.85
N THR A 81 -1.43 -5.27 17.79
CA THR A 81 -0.83 -4.64 18.99
C THR A 81 -1.67 -3.47 19.50
N VAL A 82 -2.17 -2.64 18.61
CA VAL A 82 -2.89 -1.40 18.98
C VAL A 82 -4.37 -1.67 19.29
N LEU A 83 -5.02 -2.51 18.47
CA LEU A 83 -6.45 -2.77 18.58
C LEU A 83 -6.79 -4.06 19.33
N GLY A 84 -5.82 -4.92 19.61
CA GLY A 84 -6.02 -6.20 20.29
C GLY A 84 -6.71 -7.27 19.42
N ILE A 85 -7.04 -6.96 18.16
CA ILE A 85 -7.74 -7.85 17.23
C ILE A 85 -6.97 -7.96 15.92
N SER A 86 -6.92 -9.15 15.31
CA SER A 86 -6.23 -9.35 14.03
C SER A 86 -7.09 -8.97 12.82
N LEU A 87 -6.43 -8.74 11.69
CA LEU A 87 -7.12 -8.50 10.42
C LEU A 87 -7.98 -9.72 10.01
N ASP A 88 -7.51 -10.94 10.27
CA ASP A 88 -8.24 -12.17 9.96
C ASP A 88 -9.54 -12.29 10.79
N GLU A 89 -9.50 -11.95 12.08
CA GLU A 89 -10.68 -11.92 12.95
C GLU A 89 -11.72 -10.90 12.46
N LEU A 90 -11.26 -9.81 11.84
CA LEU A 90 -12.11 -8.79 11.21
C LEU A 90 -12.60 -9.23 9.82
N GLY A 91 -12.02 -10.27 9.23
CA GLY A 91 -12.27 -10.70 7.85
C GLY A 91 -11.69 -9.73 6.82
N ILE A 92 -10.60 -9.06 7.15
CA ILE A 92 -9.89 -8.11 6.29
C ILE A 92 -8.70 -8.80 5.64
N SER A 93 -8.62 -8.78 4.32
CA SER A 93 -7.44 -9.23 3.58
C SER A 93 -6.51 -8.07 3.30
N LEU A 94 -5.25 -8.21 3.67
CA LEU A 94 -4.19 -7.30 3.26
C LEU A 94 -3.49 -7.89 2.04
N ILE A 95 -3.40 -7.10 0.97
CA ILE A 95 -2.88 -7.52 -0.34
C ILE A 95 -1.75 -6.60 -0.76
N ASN A 96 -0.56 -7.15 -0.90
CA ASN A 96 0.60 -6.46 -1.45
C ASN A 96 0.52 -6.44 -2.98
N ILE A 97 0.40 -5.25 -3.55
CA ILE A 97 0.35 -5.06 -5.00
C ILE A 97 1.75 -5.14 -5.63
N ARG A 98 2.81 -4.97 -4.83
CA ARG A 98 4.22 -4.95 -5.25
C ARG A 98 4.51 -3.92 -6.34
N SER A 99 3.74 -2.86 -6.37
CA SER A 99 3.87 -1.76 -7.34
C SER A 99 2.89 -0.64 -7.01
N THR A 100 2.99 0.45 -7.75
CA THR A 100 2.02 1.55 -7.71
C THR A 100 0.75 1.31 -8.55
N GLY A 101 0.56 0.08 -9.03
CA GLY A 101 -0.55 -0.31 -9.91
C GLY A 101 -1.90 -0.50 -9.21
N PHE A 102 -2.15 0.18 -8.09
CA PHE A 102 -3.39 0.08 -7.30
C PHE A 102 -4.67 0.20 -8.13
N GLN A 103 -4.66 1.09 -9.13
CA GLN A 103 -5.82 1.33 -9.98
C GLN A 103 -6.34 0.04 -10.63
N ASN A 104 -5.44 -0.88 -11.03
CA ASN A 104 -5.83 -2.12 -11.71
C ASN A 104 -6.64 -3.06 -10.82
N VAL A 105 -6.50 -2.97 -9.52
CA VAL A 105 -7.24 -3.78 -8.54
C VAL A 105 -8.37 -2.98 -7.89
N ALA A 106 -8.09 -1.74 -7.50
CA ALA A 106 -9.04 -0.89 -6.80
C ALA A 106 -10.31 -0.60 -7.65
N ILE A 107 -10.19 -0.60 -8.98
CA ILE A 107 -11.33 -0.44 -9.89
C ILE A 107 -12.42 -1.51 -9.69
N LEU A 108 -12.10 -2.65 -9.09
CA LEU A 108 -13.10 -3.68 -8.73
C LEU A 108 -14.10 -3.20 -7.68
N PHE A 109 -13.70 -2.29 -6.78
CA PHE A 109 -14.50 -1.83 -5.66
C PHE A 109 -15.38 -0.64 -6.07
N HIS A 110 -16.64 -0.93 -6.38
CA HIS A 110 -17.58 0.08 -6.89
C HIS A 110 -19.02 -0.42 -6.72
N ASP A 111 -19.99 0.49 -6.65
CA ASP A 111 -21.43 0.16 -6.52
C ASP A 111 -21.95 -0.84 -7.56
N LYS A 112 -21.38 -0.82 -8.77
CA LYS A 112 -21.76 -1.71 -9.89
C LYS A 112 -20.96 -3.01 -9.95
N ARG A 113 -19.95 -3.20 -9.09
CA ARG A 113 -19.02 -4.35 -9.14
C ARG A 113 -18.94 -5.03 -7.78
N ILE A 114 -17.88 -4.78 -7.01
CA ILE A 114 -17.70 -5.36 -5.67
C ILE A 114 -17.98 -4.28 -4.63
N CYS A 115 -19.11 -4.41 -3.94
CA CYS A 115 -19.54 -3.47 -2.89
C CYS A 115 -18.88 -3.80 -1.54
N LYS A 116 -17.55 -3.68 -1.49
CA LYS A 116 -16.73 -3.90 -0.28
C LYS A 116 -15.79 -2.72 -0.07
N ARG A 117 -15.45 -2.45 1.18
CA ARG A 117 -14.47 -1.41 1.51
C ARG A 117 -13.07 -1.83 1.07
N CYS A 118 -12.37 -0.91 0.43
CA CYS A 118 -10.99 -1.05 0.00
C CYS A 118 -10.20 0.17 0.48
N SER A 119 -9.25 -0.06 1.38
CA SER A 119 -8.28 0.96 1.80
C SER A 119 -7.00 0.79 0.99
N ILE A 120 -6.41 1.88 0.54
CA ILE A 120 -5.12 1.89 -0.16
C ILE A 120 -4.13 2.61 0.73
N VAL A 121 -3.05 1.92 1.13
CA VAL A 121 -1.95 2.51 1.91
C VAL A 121 -0.74 2.59 1.02
N THR A 122 -0.18 3.78 0.86
CA THR A 122 0.96 4.04 -0.03
C THR A 122 1.73 5.27 0.41
N ASP A 123 2.95 5.41 -0.04
CA ASP A 123 3.81 6.55 0.28
C ASP A 123 3.45 7.77 -0.57
N TYR A 124 3.60 8.96 0.02
CA TYR A 124 3.54 10.22 -0.72
C TYR A 124 4.90 10.60 -1.28
N ASP A 125 5.98 10.05 -0.70
CA ASP A 125 7.37 10.33 -1.11
C ASP A 125 7.77 11.81 -1.01
N LYS A 126 7.23 12.55 -0.04
CA LYS A 126 7.65 13.94 0.18
C LYS A 126 9.16 14.01 0.36
N SER A 127 9.80 14.99 -0.26
CA SER A 127 11.25 15.15 -0.09
C SER A 127 11.62 15.44 1.36
N ILE A 128 12.63 14.73 1.85
CA ILE A 128 13.22 14.92 3.18
C ILE A 128 14.33 15.98 3.18
N ILE A 129 14.70 16.51 2.04
CA ILE A 129 15.69 17.56 1.87
C ILE A 129 15.14 18.70 1.02
N ASP A 130 15.71 19.90 1.15
CA ASP A 130 15.44 20.99 0.21
C ASP A 130 15.98 20.61 -1.18
N THR A 131 15.08 20.53 -2.15
CA THR A 131 15.39 20.17 -3.54
C THR A 131 15.68 21.38 -4.41
N THR A 132 15.64 22.62 -3.86
CA THR A 132 15.93 23.84 -4.59
C THR A 132 17.41 23.87 -4.99
N PRO A 133 17.76 24.00 -6.28
CA PRO A 133 19.14 24.11 -6.71
C PRO A 133 19.82 25.34 -6.11
N GLN A 134 21.05 25.17 -5.62
CA GLN A 134 21.87 26.26 -5.10
C GLN A 134 23.14 26.41 -5.94
N PRO A 135 23.68 27.64 -6.10
CA PRO A 135 24.88 27.86 -6.92
C PRO A 135 26.11 27.06 -6.46
N ASN A 136 26.17 26.69 -5.18
CA ASN A 136 27.31 26.00 -4.58
C ASN A 136 27.07 24.48 -4.43
N ASP A 137 26.00 23.95 -5.01
CA ASP A 137 25.73 22.51 -4.99
C ASP A 137 26.79 21.76 -5.79
N ASP A 138 27.44 20.79 -5.20
CA ASP A 138 28.30 19.87 -5.93
C ASP A 138 27.49 18.86 -6.77
N ASN A 139 28.16 18.14 -7.65
CA ASN A 139 27.52 17.18 -8.54
C ASN A 139 26.79 16.03 -7.77
N ALA A 140 27.29 15.63 -6.60
CA ALA A 140 26.67 14.59 -5.80
C ALA A 140 25.37 15.09 -5.16
N LEU A 141 25.38 16.29 -4.62
CA LEU A 141 24.22 16.94 -4.03
C LEU A 141 23.14 17.24 -5.08
N CYS A 142 23.56 17.74 -6.27
CA CYS A 142 22.65 17.94 -7.40
C CYS A 142 21.92 16.65 -7.80
N ARG A 143 22.66 15.52 -7.93
CA ARG A 143 22.06 14.22 -8.24
C ARG A 143 21.08 13.77 -7.15
N ARG A 144 21.45 13.98 -5.88
CA ARG A 144 20.60 13.64 -4.73
C ARG A 144 19.32 14.48 -4.72
N LYS A 145 19.41 15.79 -4.88
CA LYS A 145 18.26 16.70 -4.97
C LYS A 145 17.33 16.30 -6.10
N ASN A 146 17.87 16.00 -7.29
CA ASN A 146 17.08 15.54 -8.43
C ASN A 146 16.37 14.22 -8.16
N LYS A 147 17.03 13.27 -7.48
CA LYS A 147 16.39 11.98 -7.09
C LYS A 147 15.17 12.23 -6.20
N TYR A 148 15.30 13.03 -5.13
CA TYR A 148 14.20 13.33 -4.23
C TYR A 148 13.08 14.11 -4.93
N LYS A 149 13.42 15.09 -5.74
CA LYS A 149 12.45 15.85 -6.54
C LYS A 149 11.63 14.92 -7.45
N ASN A 150 12.30 14.05 -8.20
CA ASN A 150 11.63 13.10 -9.10
C ASN A 150 10.77 12.08 -8.34
N SER A 151 11.16 11.69 -7.12
CA SER A 151 10.35 10.80 -6.28
C SER A 151 9.08 11.50 -5.84
N GLN A 152 9.19 12.72 -5.33
CA GLN A 152 8.06 13.54 -4.92
C GLN A 152 7.09 13.81 -6.09
N GLU A 153 7.60 14.18 -7.28
CA GLU A 153 6.76 14.38 -8.47
C GLU A 153 5.96 13.12 -8.84
N ARG A 154 6.58 11.93 -8.71
CA ARG A 154 5.87 10.66 -8.90
C ARG A 154 4.82 10.43 -7.82
N GLY A 155 5.12 10.76 -6.57
CA GLY A 155 4.16 10.72 -5.46
C GLY A 155 2.96 11.64 -5.70
N ASP A 156 3.20 12.87 -6.16
CA ASP A 156 2.15 13.83 -6.52
C ASP A 156 1.22 13.29 -7.61
N ILE A 157 1.80 12.69 -8.66
CA ILE A 157 1.03 12.10 -9.76
C ILE A 157 0.21 10.91 -9.25
N ARG A 158 0.81 10.03 -8.41
CA ARG A 158 0.13 8.89 -7.81
C ARG A 158 -1.04 9.34 -6.95
N LYS A 159 -0.81 10.31 -6.07
CA LYS A 159 -1.83 10.89 -5.19
C LYS A 159 -3.02 11.41 -6.00
N LYS A 160 -2.78 12.26 -7.00
CA LYS A 160 -3.83 12.81 -7.87
C LYS A 160 -4.63 11.70 -8.57
N LYS A 161 -3.97 10.66 -9.06
CA LYS A 161 -4.64 9.51 -9.72
C LYS A 161 -5.53 8.76 -8.73
N LEU A 162 -5.04 8.49 -7.52
CA LEU A 162 -5.81 7.78 -6.49
C LEU A 162 -6.98 8.63 -5.99
N GLU A 163 -6.77 9.90 -5.74
CA GLU A 163 -7.85 10.84 -5.36
C GLU A 163 -8.93 10.91 -6.45
N SER A 164 -8.54 10.96 -7.73
CA SER A 164 -9.48 10.92 -8.85
C SER A 164 -10.27 9.60 -8.93
N LEU A 165 -9.61 8.46 -8.67
CA LEU A 165 -10.26 7.15 -8.61
C LEU A 165 -11.27 7.06 -7.47
N CYS A 166 -10.97 7.69 -6.34
CA CYS A 166 -11.81 7.68 -5.15
C CYS A 166 -12.92 8.73 -5.20
N ASN A 167 -12.82 9.69 -6.09
CA ASN A 167 -13.83 10.73 -6.23
C ASN A 167 -15.20 10.13 -6.58
N ASN A 168 -16.20 10.42 -5.73
CA ASN A 168 -17.55 9.84 -5.82
C ASN A 168 -17.59 8.30 -5.69
N ASN A 169 -16.56 7.67 -5.15
CA ASN A 169 -16.54 6.24 -4.87
C ASN A 169 -16.41 5.97 -3.37
N ARG A 170 -17.53 5.67 -2.73
CA ARG A 170 -17.60 5.40 -1.27
C ARG A 170 -16.89 4.12 -0.82
N TRP A 171 -16.46 3.28 -1.75
CA TRP A 171 -15.87 1.99 -1.45
C TRP A 171 -14.35 2.04 -1.32
N ILE A 172 -13.69 3.07 -1.86
CA ILE A 172 -12.25 3.21 -1.88
C ILE A 172 -11.84 4.41 -1.03
N SER A 173 -10.82 4.21 -0.18
CA SER A 173 -10.22 5.28 0.63
C SER A 173 -8.70 5.20 0.57
N PRO A 174 -7.99 6.21 0.02
CA PRO A 174 -6.54 6.25 0.00
C PRO A 174 -6.00 6.87 1.29
N PHE A 175 -4.90 6.32 1.78
CA PHE A 175 -4.12 6.79 2.92
C PHE A 175 -2.67 6.91 2.49
N PHE A 176 -2.05 8.04 2.79
CA PHE A 176 -0.68 8.34 2.36
C PHE A 176 0.20 8.54 3.58
N ALA A 177 1.30 7.78 3.67
CA ALA A 177 2.43 8.17 4.50
C ALA A 177 3.00 9.47 3.95
N GLN A 178 3.42 10.39 4.80
CA GLN A 178 3.91 11.71 4.35
C GLN A 178 5.22 11.59 3.58
N TYR A 179 6.12 10.74 4.07
CA TYR A 179 7.41 10.43 3.44
C TYR A 179 7.38 9.02 2.89
N THR A 180 8.00 8.08 3.60
CA THR A 180 7.81 6.64 3.41
C THR A 180 7.22 6.04 4.68
N PHE A 181 6.69 4.84 4.57
CA PHE A 181 6.11 4.14 5.72
C PHE A 181 7.11 4.05 6.90
N GLU A 182 8.38 3.73 6.62
CA GLU A 182 9.40 3.57 7.64
C GLU A 182 9.76 4.91 8.31
N ILE A 183 9.90 5.98 7.52
CA ILE A 183 10.20 7.32 8.06
C ILE A 183 9.06 7.79 8.96
N ASP A 184 7.83 7.66 8.51
CA ASP A 184 6.65 8.05 9.29
C ASP A 184 6.52 7.19 10.56
N PHE A 185 6.89 5.90 10.49
CA PHE A 185 6.94 5.01 11.66
C PHE A 185 7.94 5.52 12.72
N VAL A 186 9.15 5.92 12.31
CA VAL A 186 10.14 6.52 13.23
C VAL A 186 9.62 7.84 13.80
N MET A 187 9.05 8.70 12.96
CA MET A 187 8.50 10.00 13.38
C MET A 187 7.32 9.88 14.36
N ALA A 188 6.59 8.78 14.29
CA ALA A 188 5.51 8.47 15.23
C ALA A 188 6.00 8.11 16.65
N GLY A 189 7.29 8.30 16.96
CA GLY A 189 7.87 8.05 18.28
C GLY A 189 8.48 6.66 18.45
N ASN A 190 8.71 5.93 17.37
CA ASN A 190 9.27 4.57 17.41
C ASN A 190 10.80 4.52 17.20
N ALA A 191 11.48 5.66 17.22
CA ALA A 191 12.92 5.74 17.00
C ALA A 191 13.72 4.80 17.95
N ASP A 192 13.37 4.74 19.24
CA ASP A 192 14.05 3.87 20.21
C ASP A 192 13.90 2.39 19.86
N LYS A 193 12.78 1.98 19.27
CA LYS A 193 12.56 0.59 18.83
C LYS A 193 13.48 0.24 17.65
N VAL A 194 13.63 1.16 16.70
CA VAL A 194 14.53 0.99 15.54
C VAL A 194 15.98 1.03 16.00
N ILE A 195 16.34 1.91 16.95
CA ILE A 195 17.68 1.96 17.56
C ILE A 195 18.04 0.62 18.21
N GLY A 196 17.09 -0.01 18.89
CA GLY A 196 17.29 -1.32 19.50
C GLY A 196 17.69 -2.44 18.54
N LEU A 197 17.39 -2.29 17.23
CA LEU A 197 17.74 -3.24 16.18
C LEU A 197 19.14 -2.99 15.56
N ILE A 198 19.74 -1.82 15.80
CA ILE A 198 21.03 -1.44 15.22
C ILE A 198 22.13 -2.46 15.47
N PRO A 199 22.28 -3.02 16.70
CA PRO A 199 23.31 -4.02 16.97
C PRO A 199 23.19 -5.29 16.10
N ASP A 200 21.98 -5.64 15.73
CA ASP A 200 21.71 -6.85 14.92
C ASP A 200 21.94 -6.60 13.42
N ILE A 201 21.88 -5.32 13.00
CA ILE A 201 22.00 -4.93 11.57
C ILE A 201 23.45 -4.59 11.21
N TYR A 202 24.17 -3.91 12.09
CA TYR A 202 25.52 -3.40 11.83
C TYR A 202 26.55 -4.05 12.75
N ASN A 203 27.72 -4.40 12.20
CA ASN A 203 28.86 -4.92 12.97
C ASN A 203 29.88 -3.84 13.36
N ASP A 204 29.96 -2.74 12.58
CA ASP A 204 30.91 -1.65 12.81
C ASP A 204 30.38 -0.65 13.83
N ASP A 205 31.11 -0.45 14.93
CA ASP A 205 30.70 0.41 16.05
C ASP A 205 30.58 1.90 15.65
N LYS A 206 31.38 2.37 14.69
CA LYS A 206 31.28 3.74 14.18
C LYS A 206 29.96 3.93 13.41
N ILE A 207 29.58 2.91 12.63
CA ILE A 207 28.30 2.92 11.91
C ILE A 207 27.14 2.87 12.90
N LYS A 208 27.21 2.01 13.94
CA LYS A 208 26.19 1.93 14.99
C LYS A 208 25.98 3.28 15.68
N THR A 209 27.07 3.87 16.21
CA THR A 209 27.02 5.16 16.91
C THR A 209 26.43 6.27 16.03
N LYS A 210 26.82 6.29 14.76
CA LYS A 210 26.30 7.28 13.82
C LYS A 210 24.82 7.05 13.51
N ALA A 211 24.39 5.78 13.33
CA ALA A 211 23.00 5.42 13.07
C ALA A 211 22.10 5.80 14.27
N GLU A 212 22.56 5.51 15.49
CA GLU A 212 21.84 5.93 16.72
C GLU A 212 21.71 7.45 16.81
N SER A 213 22.78 8.19 16.53
CA SER A 213 22.75 9.65 16.54
C SER A 213 21.79 10.22 15.49
N ASP A 214 21.79 9.66 14.27
CA ASP A 214 20.91 10.09 13.20
C ASP A 214 19.42 9.82 13.58
N LEU A 215 19.11 8.66 14.18
CA LEU A 215 17.74 8.29 14.59
C LEU A 215 17.26 9.03 15.85
N LYS A 216 18.15 9.49 16.71
CA LYS A 216 17.83 10.36 17.86
C LYS A 216 17.65 11.82 17.47
N SER A 217 18.03 12.18 16.25
CA SER A 217 17.84 13.53 15.73
C SER A 217 16.35 13.82 15.51
N ALA A 218 15.93 15.07 15.74
CA ALA A 218 14.60 15.54 15.34
C ALA A 218 14.49 15.88 13.84
N ASP A 219 15.57 15.69 13.07
CA ASP A 219 15.66 16.05 11.67
C ASP A 219 15.30 14.85 10.78
N VAL A 220 14.21 14.97 10.04
CA VAL A 220 13.73 13.98 9.07
C VAL A 220 14.79 13.62 8.02
N ALA A 221 15.64 14.61 7.63
CA ALA A 221 16.71 14.34 6.68
C ALA A 221 17.79 13.39 7.24
N GLN A 222 17.94 13.31 8.56
CA GLN A 222 18.82 12.34 9.19
C GLN A 222 18.19 10.95 9.25
N TYR A 223 16.89 10.85 9.56
CA TYR A 223 16.16 9.57 9.51
C TYR A 223 16.32 8.90 8.15
N GLY A 224 16.02 9.63 7.07
CA GLY A 224 16.10 9.12 5.70
C GLY A 224 17.51 8.79 5.18
N LYS A 225 18.56 8.94 6.01
CA LYS A 225 19.90 8.41 5.73
C LYS A 225 20.07 6.99 6.27
N ARG A 226 19.17 6.55 7.15
CA ARG A 226 19.29 5.29 7.89
C ARG A 226 18.17 4.30 7.62
N ILE A 227 17.11 4.79 7.04
CA ILE A 227 15.96 4.05 6.56
C ILE A 227 15.98 4.05 5.03
#